data_1635bfb96b465368746f419bd7cc92c6
#
_entry.id   1635bfb96b465368746f419bd7cc92c6
#
_cell.length_a   1.000
_cell.length_b   1.000
_cell.length_c   1.000
_cell.angle_alpha   90.00
_cell.angle_beta   90.00
_cell.angle_gamma   90.00
#
_symmetry.space_group_name_H-M   'P 1'
#
loop_
_entity.id
_entity.type
_entity.pdbx_description
1 polymer ?
#
loop_
_entity_poly.entity_id
_entity_poly.type
_entity_poly.pdbx_seq_one_letter_code
_entity_poly.pdbx_strand_id
1 'polypeptide(L)'
;FQQVCETLPSLKTEHEIFGLIEGSIRAASPFGLSFQPIVAAGSNATVLHYTKNNDPIDENQLILLDFGARWHSVVSDVSRTIPKSGTFNPLQRLLYQIVLDAQYRVEAAVKPGITIAELNDICWPFILSQLDTLIIKKGGSFELPYQHAPHNVGHLIGIQVHEGDPFRGYKDIPLKADQMITNEPGLYGTFSLAIDGQLYHETCGIRIEDSLLITPNGSKNMTSMI
;
A
#
# COMPACT_ATOMS: atom_id res chain seq x y z
N PHE A 1 3.51 2.39 -13.92
CA PHE A 1 4.06 3.15 -12.77
C PHE A 1 5.17 4.09 -13.21
N GLN A 2 6.19 3.61 -13.93
CA GLN A 2 7.31 4.45 -14.39
C GLN A 2 6.84 5.71 -15.10
N GLN A 3 5.87 5.61 -16.02
CA GLN A 3 5.31 6.76 -16.74
C GLN A 3 4.67 7.78 -15.78
N VAL A 4 4.02 7.32 -14.71
CA VAL A 4 3.49 8.23 -13.67
C VAL A 4 4.63 8.98 -13.00
N CYS A 5 5.69 8.29 -12.59
CA CYS A 5 6.84 8.91 -11.94
C CYS A 5 7.53 9.95 -12.84
N GLU A 6 7.71 9.64 -14.12
CA GLU A 6 8.33 10.55 -15.09
C GLU A 6 7.47 11.81 -15.36
N THR A 7 6.15 11.67 -15.33
CA THR A 7 5.22 12.77 -15.66
C THR A 7 4.78 13.53 -14.41
N LEU A 8 4.97 12.97 -13.22
CA LEU A 8 4.48 13.47 -11.93
C LEU A 8 4.69 14.98 -11.72
N PRO A 9 5.85 15.59 -12.02
CA PRO A 9 6.05 17.01 -11.80
C PRO A 9 5.04 17.92 -12.53
N SER A 10 4.51 17.48 -13.67
CA SER A 10 3.56 18.24 -14.48
C SER A 10 2.10 18.05 -14.05
N LEU A 11 1.76 16.96 -13.36
CA LEU A 11 0.40 16.61 -12.96
C LEU A 11 -0.01 17.43 -11.72
N LYS A 12 -1.22 17.95 -11.70
CA LYS A 12 -1.71 18.88 -10.66
C LYS A 12 -2.86 18.31 -9.84
N THR A 13 -3.51 17.28 -10.33
CA THR A 13 -4.70 16.71 -9.71
C THR A 13 -4.63 15.19 -9.66
N GLU A 14 -5.34 14.59 -8.72
CA GLU A 14 -5.54 13.13 -8.65
C GLU A 14 -6.14 12.59 -9.95
N HIS A 15 -7.05 13.35 -10.57
CA HIS A 15 -7.72 12.97 -11.80
C HIS A 15 -6.78 12.85 -13.00
N GLU A 16 -5.77 13.71 -13.10
CA GLU A 16 -4.75 13.62 -14.17
C GLU A 16 -3.91 12.35 -14.02
N ILE A 17 -3.53 12.00 -12.78
CA ILE A 17 -2.80 10.75 -12.49
C ILE A 17 -3.70 9.54 -12.76
N PHE A 18 -4.95 9.59 -12.31
CA PHE A 18 -5.94 8.53 -12.56
C PHE A 18 -6.09 8.26 -14.07
N GLY A 19 -6.29 9.29 -14.88
CA GLY A 19 -6.41 9.18 -16.33
C GLY A 19 -5.16 8.58 -16.99
N LEU A 20 -3.97 8.93 -16.49
CA LEU A 20 -2.70 8.38 -16.97
C LEU A 20 -2.57 6.88 -16.64
N ILE A 21 -2.92 6.47 -15.42
CA ILE A 21 -2.89 5.06 -14.99
C ILE A 21 -3.89 4.26 -15.83
N GLU A 22 -5.14 4.71 -15.90
CA GLU A 22 -6.20 4.02 -16.67
C GLU A 22 -5.84 3.91 -18.14
N GLY A 23 -5.41 5.00 -18.75
CA GLY A 23 -4.99 5.03 -20.16
C GLY A 23 -3.82 4.09 -20.44
N SER A 24 -2.82 4.06 -19.57
CA SER A 24 -1.65 3.18 -19.70
C SER A 24 -2.01 1.71 -19.59
N ILE A 25 -2.88 1.34 -18.62
CA ILE A 25 -3.33 -0.04 -18.45
C ILE A 25 -4.17 -0.48 -19.65
N ARG A 26 -5.11 0.36 -20.11
CA ARG A 26 -5.95 0.04 -21.29
C ARG A 26 -5.15 -0.07 -22.59
N ALA A 27 -4.08 0.70 -22.73
CA ALA A 27 -3.18 0.59 -23.86
C ALA A 27 -2.35 -0.71 -23.84
N ALA A 28 -2.00 -1.19 -22.62
CA ALA A 28 -1.20 -2.41 -22.45
C ALA A 28 -2.04 -3.69 -22.40
N SER A 29 -3.28 -3.62 -21.88
CA SER A 29 -4.16 -4.77 -21.72
C SER A 29 -5.53 -4.54 -22.38
N PRO A 30 -5.91 -5.36 -23.37
CA PRO A 30 -7.24 -5.29 -23.99
C PRO A 30 -8.37 -5.72 -23.01
N PHE A 31 -8.03 -6.33 -21.89
CA PHE A 31 -8.97 -6.76 -20.86
C PHE A 31 -9.22 -5.68 -19.80
N GLY A 32 -8.45 -4.57 -19.84
CA GLY A 32 -8.63 -3.39 -19.01
C GLY A 32 -8.10 -3.53 -17.58
N LEU A 33 -8.77 -2.82 -16.67
CA LEU A 33 -8.42 -2.72 -15.26
C LEU A 33 -8.91 -3.93 -14.47
N SER A 34 -8.21 -4.27 -13.38
CA SER A 34 -8.72 -5.21 -12.36
C SER A 34 -9.80 -4.58 -11.49
N PHE A 35 -9.63 -3.30 -11.16
CA PHE A 35 -10.57 -2.45 -10.42
C PHE A 35 -10.34 -0.98 -10.81
N GLN A 36 -11.18 -0.09 -10.31
CA GLN A 36 -11.00 1.36 -10.49
C GLN A 36 -9.78 1.82 -9.68
N PRO A 37 -8.76 2.43 -10.30
CA PRO A 37 -7.58 2.89 -9.57
C PRO A 37 -7.93 3.86 -8.44
N ILE A 38 -7.14 3.79 -7.38
CA ILE A 38 -7.16 4.76 -6.29
C ILE A 38 -5.97 5.70 -6.49
N VAL A 39 -6.25 7.00 -6.51
CA VAL A 39 -5.24 8.05 -6.48
C VAL A 39 -5.60 9.00 -5.35
N ALA A 40 -4.90 8.91 -4.25
CA ALA A 40 -5.22 9.61 -3.03
C ALA A 40 -4.04 10.44 -2.54
N ALA A 41 -4.18 11.76 -2.53
CA ALA A 41 -3.15 12.69 -2.09
C ALA A 41 -3.38 13.15 -0.65
N GLY A 42 -2.31 13.23 0.14
CA GLY A 42 -2.33 13.75 1.50
C GLY A 42 -3.37 13.06 2.38
N SER A 43 -4.30 13.83 2.95
CA SER A 43 -5.36 13.31 3.84
C SER A 43 -6.35 12.37 3.16
N ASN A 44 -6.54 12.46 1.83
CA ASN A 44 -7.42 11.56 1.09
C ASN A 44 -6.93 10.10 1.20
N ALA A 45 -5.62 9.91 1.31
CA ALA A 45 -5.01 8.59 1.47
C ALA A 45 -5.31 7.92 2.83
N THR A 46 -5.92 8.61 3.79
CA THR A 46 -6.41 7.98 5.03
C THR A 46 -7.72 7.23 4.85
N VAL A 47 -8.38 7.37 3.69
CA VAL A 47 -9.58 6.62 3.29
C VAL A 47 -9.13 5.42 2.46
N LEU A 48 -9.25 4.21 3.01
CA LEU A 48 -8.67 2.98 2.44
C LEU A 48 -9.10 2.70 0.98
N HIS A 49 -10.40 2.88 0.69
CA HIS A 49 -10.96 2.75 -0.66
C HIS A 49 -11.45 4.12 -1.17
N TYR A 50 -10.51 5.06 -1.29
CA TYR A 50 -10.81 6.39 -1.81
C TYR A 50 -11.13 6.32 -3.31
N THR A 51 -12.31 6.79 -3.70
CA THR A 51 -12.82 6.66 -5.07
C THR A 51 -13.08 8.00 -5.77
N LYS A 52 -12.92 9.11 -5.07
CA LYS A 52 -13.20 10.45 -5.62
C LYS A 52 -12.20 10.83 -6.73
N ASN A 53 -10.90 10.60 -6.49
CA ASN A 53 -9.80 10.76 -7.45
C ASN A 53 -9.83 12.09 -8.23
N ASN A 54 -10.10 13.23 -7.58
CA ASN A 54 -10.27 14.50 -8.32
C ASN A 54 -9.79 15.75 -7.59
N ASP A 55 -9.18 15.62 -6.42
CA ASP A 55 -8.68 16.75 -5.68
C ASP A 55 -7.34 17.27 -6.24
N PRO A 56 -7.01 18.56 -6.06
CA PRO A 56 -5.70 19.10 -6.37
C PRO A 56 -4.63 18.49 -5.46
N ILE A 57 -3.39 18.42 -5.96
CA ILE A 57 -2.25 17.85 -5.24
C ILE A 57 -1.23 18.92 -4.95
N ASP A 58 -0.88 19.10 -3.67
CA ASP A 58 0.16 20.02 -3.23
C ASP A 58 1.55 19.37 -3.32
N GLU A 59 2.57 20.18 -3.61
CA GLU A 59 3.95 19.73 -3.82
C GLU A 59 4.56 18.93 -2.65
N ASN A 60 4.09 19.18 -1.42
CA ASN A 60 4.60 18.53 -0.22
C ASN A 60 3.86 17.23 0.16
N GLN A 61 2.82 16.86 -0.58
CA GLN A 61 2.00 15.70 -0.25
C GLN A 61 2.63 14.38 -0.72
N LEU A 62 2.34 13.31 0.02
CA LEU A 62 2.43 11.94 -0.47
C LEU A 62 1.19 11.61 -1.29
N ILE A 63 1.37 10.79 -2.31
CA ILE A 63 0.30 10.28 -3.16
C ILE A 63 0.33 8.76 -3.07
N LEU A 64 -0.75 8.19 -2.57
CA LEU A 64 -1.00 6.76 -2.58
C LEU A 64 -1.67 6.41 -3.91
N LEU A 65 -1.08 5.48 -4.63
CA LEU A 65 -1.56 4.91 -5.88
C LEU A 65 -1.87 3.45 -5.66
N ASP A 66 -3.07 3.02 -6.05
CA ASP A 66 -3.48 1.62 -5.97
C ASP A 66 -4.15 1.24 -7.28
N PHE A 67 -3.60 0.26 -7.98
CA PHE A 67 -3.98 -0.04 -9.35
C PHE A 67 -3.64 -1.47 -9.75
N GLY A 68 -4.39 -1.97 -10.71
CA GLY A 68 -4.12 -3.29 -11.25
C GLY A 68 -4.68 -3.47 -12.65
N ALA A 69 -4.11 -4.42 -13.37
CA ALA A 69 -4.51 -4.80 -14.72
C ALA A 69 -5.19 -6.17 -14.73
N ARG A 70 -6.14 -6.34 -15.62
CA ARG A 70 -6.70 -7.65 -15.97
C ARG A 70 -5.99 -8.20 -17.21
N TRP A 71 -5.64 -9.46 -17.16
CA TRP A 71 -5.14 -10.18 -18.32
C TRP A 71 -5.87 -11.52 -18.45
N HIS A 72 -6.71 -11.66 -19.49
CA HIS A 72 -7.67 -12.76 -19.60
C HIS A 72 -8.52 -12.89 -18.32
N SER A 73 -8.42 -14.03 -17.64
CA SER A 73 -9.20 -14.33 -16.44
C SER A 73 -8.49 -13.96 -15.13
N VAL A 74 -7.24 -13.48 -15.18
CA VAL A 74 -6.48 -13.14 -13.97
C VAL A 74 -6.34 -11.63 -13.81
N VAL A 75 -6.13 -11.22 -12.55
CA VAL A 75 -5.98 -9.81 -12.18
C VAL A 75 -4.68 -9.62 -11.39
N SER A 76 -4.17 -8.39 -11.40
CA SER A 76 -3.08 -7.95 -10.53
C SER A 76 -3.57 -6.86 -9.59
N ASP A 77 -2.83 -6.67 -8.50
CA ASP A 77 -3.07 -5.66 -7.48
C ASP A 77 -1.73 -5.14 -6.95
N VAL A 78 -1.56 -3.81 -6.94
CA VAL A 78 -0.32 -3.16 -6.52
C VAL A 78 -0.61 -1.77 -5.97
N SER A 79 -0.10 -1.49 -4.78
CA SER A 79 -0.07 -0.12 -4.25
C SER A 79 1.35 0.42 -4.15
N ARG A 80 1.51 1.70 -4.47
CA ARG A 80 2.73 2.46 -4.26
C ARG A 80 2.41 3.83 -3.68
N THR A 81 3.29 4.32 -2.81
CA THR A 81 3.18 5.69 -2.28
C THR A 81 4.42 6.47 -2.67
N ILE A 82 4.22 7.62 -3.29
CA ILE A 82 5.30 8.47 -3.82
C ILE A 82 5.12 9.93 -3.35
N PRO A 83 6.20 10.67 -3.11
CA PRO A 83 6.13 12.10 -2.83
C PRO A 83 5.89 12.87 -4.13
N LYS A 84 4.95 13.84 -4.11
CA LYS A 84 4.65 14.69 -5.27
C LYS A 84 5.89 15.44 -5.78
N SER A 85 6.73 15.92 -4.86
CA SER A 85 8.00 16.61 -5.18
C SER A 85 9.10 15.70 -5.74
N GLY A 86 8.89 14.38 -5.83
CA GLY A 86 9.90 13.40 -6.18
C GLY A 86 10.87 13.05 -5.04
N THR A 87 10.78 13.73 -3.88
CA THR A 87 11.69 13.50 -2.74
C THR A 87 10.91 13.51 -1.43
N PHE A 88 11.08 12.46 -0.63
CA PHE A 88 10.48 12.40 0.71
C PHE A 88 11.11 13.44 1.64
N ASN A 89 10.30 14.18 2.39
CA ASN A 89 10.80 14.90 3.54
C ASN A 89 11.24 13.92 4.66
N PRO A 90 11.98 14.39 5.70
CA PRO A 90 12.49 13.50 6.75
C PRO A 90 11.41 12.67 7.48
N LEU A 91 10.24 13.25 7.78
CA LEU A 91 9.15 12.52 8.42
C LEU A 91 8.50 11.51 7.46
N GLN A 92 8.19 11.91 6.22
CA GLN A 92 7.66 11.03 5.20
C GLN A 92 8.56 9.82 4.95
N ARG A 93 9.89 10.04 4.85
CA ARG A 93 10.87 8.96 4.69
C ARG A 93 10.84 7.98 5.87
N LEU A 94 10.74 8.49 7.09
CA LEU A 94 10.67 7.66 8.30
C LEU A 94 9.40 6.81 8.30
N LEU A 95 8.24 7.42 8.03
CA LEU A 95 6.95 6.71 7.96
C LEU A 95 6.94 5.66 6.83
N TYR A 96 7.45 6.02 5.66
CA TYR A 96 7.57 5.10 4.53
C TYR A 96 8.45 3.90 4.86
N GLN A 97 9.59 4.12 5.55
CA GLN A 97 10.50 3.05 5.94
C GLN A 97 9.84 2.07 6.92
N ILE A 98 9.00 2.55 7.86
CA ILE A 98 8.24 1.68 8.77
C ILE A 98 7.35 0.70 7.97
N VAL A 99 6.64 1.20 6.95
CA VAL A 99 5.76 0.36 6.12
C VAL A 99 6.57 -0.60 5.25
N LEU A 100 7.67 -0.15 4.68
CA LEU A 100 8.55 -0.99 3.85
C LEU A 100 9.18 -2.12 4.68
N ASP A 101 9.64 -1.82 5.89
CA ASP A 101 10.19 -2.84 6.80
C ASP A 101 9.13 -3.85 7.24
N ALA A 102 7.87 -3.41 7.42
CA ALA A 102 6.74 -4.29 7.68
C ALA A 102 6.48 -5.22 6.49
N GLN A 103 6.48 -4.69 5.26
CA GLN A 103 6.30 -5.46 4.03
C GLN A 103 7.35 -6.57 3.89
N TYR A 104 8.62 -6.25 4.09
CA TYR A 104 9.70 -7.25 4.05
C TYR A 104 9.57 -8.33 5.12
N ARG A 105 9.11 -7.96 6.33
CA ARG A 105 8.87 -8.94 7.41
C ARG A 105 7.74 -9.90 7.07
N VAL A 106 6.66 -9.40 6.52
CA VAL A 106 5.53 -10.22 6.07
C VAL A 106 5.96 -11.10 4.91
N GLU A 107 6.61 -10.58 3.88
CA GLU A 107 7.10 -11.36 2.73
C GLU A 107 8.02 -12.51 3.18
N ALA A 108 8.94 -12.25 4.10
CA ALA A 108 9.85 -13.27 4.63
C ALA A 108 9.13 -14.39 5.43
N ALA A 109 7.93 -14.12 5.95
CA ALA A 109 7.14 -15.10 6.69
C ALA A 109 6.20 -15.93 5.77
N VAL A 110 5.91 -15.45 4.56
CA VAL A 110 4.97 -16.11 3.63
C VAL A 110 5.52 -17.46 3.17
N LYS A 111 4.78 -18.53 3.47
CA LYS A 111 5.06 -19.93 3.06
C LYS A 111 3.78 -20.77 3.18
N PRO A 112 3.73 -21.97 2.59
CA PRO A 112 2.62 -22.88 2.82
C PRO A 112 2.41 -23.17 4.31
N GLY A 113 1.14 -23.16 4.74
CA GLY A 113 0.73 -23.44 6.12
C GLY A 113 0.52 -22.21 6.99
N ILE A 114 1.09 -21.05 6.65
CA ILE A 114 0.79 -19.79 7.35
C ILE A 114 -0.60 -19.29 6.99
N THR A 115 -1.22 -18.53 7.87
CA THR A 115 -2.51 -17.88 7.65
C THR A 115 -2.35 -16.36 7.49
N ILE A 116 -3.33 -15.69 6.88
CA ILE A 116 -3.35 -14.22 6.80
C ILE A 116 -3.47 -13.62 8.22
N ALA A 117 -4.17 -14.30 9.13
CA ALA A 117 -4.25 -13.86 10.53
C ALA A 117 -2.87 -13.83 11.19
N GLU A 118 -2.05 -14.86 11.01
CA GLU A 118 -0.67 -14.87 11.53
C GLU A 118 0.21 -13.81 10.85
N LEU A 119 0.01 -13.51 9.57
CA LEU A 119 0.69 -12.39 8.90
C LEU A 119 0.26 -11.02 9.47
N ASN A 120 -1.01 -10.85 9.83
CA ASN A 120 -1.47 -9.66 10.56
C ASN A 120 -0.75 -9.50 11.90
N ASP A 121 -0.57 -10.58 12.65
CA ASP A 121 0.12 -10.58 13.95
C ASP A 121 1.61 -10.23 13.82
N ILE A 122 2.21 -10.49 12.67
CA ILE A 122 3.59 -10.05 12.35
C ILE A 122 3.63 -8.56 12.01
N CYS A 123 2.69 -8.09 11.20
CA CYS A 123 2.69 -6.76 10.59
C CYS A 123 2.32 -5.65 11.58
N TRP A 124 1.09 -5.69 12.11
CA TRP A 124 0.52 -4.54 12.81
C TRP A 124 1.21 -4.22 14.15
N PRO A 125 1.56 -5.20 15.01
CA PRO A 125 2.33 -4.94 16.23
C PRO A 125 3.72 -4.36 15.92
N PHE A 126 4.34 -4.77 14.81
CA PHE A 126 5.61 -4.20 14.39
C PHE A 126 5.46 -2.71 14.03
N ILE A 127 4.49 -2.33 13.18
CA ILE A 127 4.25 -0.94 12.81
C ILE A 127 4.02 -0.07 14.06
N LEU A 128 3.14 -0.50 14.96
CA LEU A 128 2.85 0.23 16.21
C LEU A 128 4.10 0.38 17.09
N SER A 129 4.92 -0.67 17.22
CA SER A 129 6.19 -0.64 17.97
C SER A 129 7.18 0.34 17.35
N GLN A 130 7.24 0.45 16.03
CA GLN A 130 8.10 1.41 15.35
C GLN A 130 7.61 2.85 15.55
N LEU A 131 6.29 3.10 15.48
CA LEU A 131 5.72 4.41 15.78
C LEU A 131 6.03 4.85 17.23
N ASP A 132 5.88 3.96 18.22
CA ASP A 132 6.26 4.25 19.59
C ASP A 132 7.75 4.63 19.67
N THR A 133 8.61 3.85 19.04
CA THR A 133 10.06 4.02 19.14
C THR A 133 10.56 5.25 18.37
N LEU A 134 10.05 5.49 17.17
CA LEU A 134 10.59 6.50 16.25
C LEU A 134 9.84 7.83 16.31
N ILE A 135 8.64 7.86 16.84
CA ILE A 135 7.83 9.07 16.99
C ILE A 135 7.69 9.42 18.47
N ILE A 136 7.00 8.61 19.28
CA ILE A 136 6.64 8.94 20.67
C ILE A 136 7.89 9.13 21.54
N LYS A 137 8.81 8.17 21.54
CA LYS A 137 10.05 8.26 22.35
C LYS A 137 10.99 9.39 21.94
N LYS A 138 10.77 9.96 20.75
CA LYS A 138 11.48 11.15 20.27
C LYS A 138 10.72 12.46 20.53
N GLY A 139 9.62 12.42 21.29
CA GLY A 139 8.82 13.58 21.63
C GLY A 139 7.83 14.03 20.56
N GLY A 140 7.56 13.20 19.57
CA GLY A 140 6.53 13.40 18.57
C GLY A 140 5.17 12.88 19.02
N SER A 141 4.21 12.95 18.12
CA SER A 141 2.84 12.44 18.31
C SER A 141 2.30 11.83 17.03
N PHE A 142 1.33 10.93 17.18
CA PHE A 142 0.53 10.45 16.06
C PHE A 142 -0.92 10.22 16.48
N GLU A 143 -1.82 10.29 15.49
CA GLU A 143 -3.23 9.94 15.61
C GLU A 143 -3.60 9.03 14.44
N LEU A 144 -4.15 7.85 14.77
CA LEU A 144 -4.58 6.88 13.78
C LEU A 144 -6.11 6.83 13.76
N PRO A 145 -6.76 6.76 12.59
CA PRO A 145 -8.22 6.68 12.48
C PRO A 145 -8.80 5.30 12.85
N TYR A 146 -7.95 4.37 13.30
CA TYR A 146 -8.33 3.00 13.67
C TYR A 146 -7.70 2.61 15.01
N GLN A 147 -8.42 1.77 15.77
CA GLN A 147 -7.96 1.28 17.08
C GLN A 147 -7.12 -0.02 16.99
N HIS A 148 -7.35 -0.79 15.93
CA HIS A 148 -6.68 -2.07 15.66
C HIS A 148 -6.02 -2.04 14.27
N ALA A 149 -5.90 -3.18 13.61
CA ALA A 149 -5.46 -3.22 12.23
C ALA A 149 -6.45 -2.47 11.31
N PRO A 150 -5.98 -1.63 10.38
CA PRO A 150 -6.86 -0.91 9.46
C PRO A 150 -7.56 -1.86 8.47
N HIS A 151 -6.86 -2.91 8.06
CA HIS A 151 -7.33 -3.97 7.15
C HIS A 151 -6.50 -5.25 7.35
N ASN A 152 -6.78 -6.33 6.66
CA ASN A 152 -5.86 -7.46 6.59
C ASN A 152 -4.60 -7.05 5.82
N VAL A 153 -3.44 -7.59 6.20
CA VAL A 153 -2.16 -7.29 5.54
C VAL A 153 -2.06 -7.89 4.13
N GLY A 154 -3.09 -8.63 3.72
CA GLY A 154 -3.21 -9.19 2.40
C GLY A 154 -4.46 -10.03 2.24
N HIS A 155 -4.75 -10.39 1.03
CA HIS A 155 -5.86 -11.25 0.62
C HIS A 155 -5.44 -12.19 -0.51
N LEU A 156 -6.24 -13.23 -0.75
CA LEU A 156 -6.08 -14.06 -1.95
C LEU A 156 -6.47 -13.26 -3.19
N ILE A 157 -5.72 -13.42 -4.27
CA ILE A 157 -5.96 -12.79 -5.56
C ILE A 157 -5.83 -13.81 -6.69
N GLY A 158 -6.66 -13.68 -7.72
CA GLY A 158 -6.65 -14.61 -8.84
C GLY A 158 -7.55 -14.19 -9.98
N ILE A 159 -8.75 -14.76 -10.07
CA ILE A 159 -9.79 -14.38 -11.05
C ILE A 159 -10.46 -13.07 -10.62
N GLN A 160 -10.59 -12.89 -9.32
CA GLN A 160 -11.08 -11.67 -8.69
C GLN A 160 -9.96 -11.02 -7.89
N VAL A 161 -10.08 -9.71 -7.65
CA VAL A 161 -9.14 -8.96 -6.81
C VAL A 161 -9.16 -9.52 -5.38
N HIS A 162 -10.34 -9.72 -4.82
CA HIS A 162 -10.53 -10.37 -3.53
C HIS A 162 -11.08 -11.77 -3.72
N GLU A 163 -10.25 -12.77 -3.50
CA GLU A 163 -10.62 -14.19 -3.51
C GLU A 163 -10.89 -14.70 -2.09
N GLY A 164 -11.64 -15.78 -2.00
CA GLY A 164 -12.00 -16.42 -0.74
C GLY A 164 -13.39 -16.03 -0.26
N ASP A 165 -13.87 -16.77 0.75
CA ASP A 165 -15.20 -16.59 1.32
C ASP A 165 -15.09 -15.80 2.65
N PRO A 166 -15.48 -14.52 2.69
CA PRO A 166 -15.39 -13.72 3.91
C PRO A 166 -16.25 -14.29 5.07
N PHE A 167 -17.31 -15.05 4.75
CA PHE A 167 -18.16 -15.67 5.75
C PHE A 167 -17.58 -16.96 6.35
N ARG A 168 -16.56 -17.54 5.70
CA ARG A 168 -15.87 -18.75 6.18
C ARG A 168 -14.54 -18.48 6.84
N GLY A 169 -14.25 -17.22 7.19
CA GLY A 169 -13.01 -16.86 7.88
C GLY A 169 -11.77 -17.18 7.05
N TYR A 170 -11.75 -16.82 5.76
CA TYR A 170 -10.66 -17.14 4.84
C TYR A 170 -9.27 -16.74 5.38
N LYS A 171 -9.20 -15.73 6.23
CA LYS A 171 -7.95 -15.28 6.87
C LYS A 171 -7.33 -16.29 7.83
N ASP A 172 -8.13 -17.22 8.36
CA ASP A 172 -7.71 -18.27 9.28
C ASP A 172 -7.41 -19.59 8.57
N ILE A 173 -7.57 -19.64 7.24
CA ILE A 173 -7.30 -20.84 6.44
C ILE A 173 -5.81 -20.84 6.06
N PRO A 174 -5.09 -21.97 6.34
CA PRO A 174 -3.68 -22.09 5.96
C PRO A 174 -3.48 -21.94 4.45
N LEU A 175 -2.57 -21.07 4.08
CA LEU A 175 -2.19 -20.83 2.68
C LEU A 175 -1.49 -22.06 2.08
N LYS A 176 -1.63 -22.24 0.78
CA LYS A 176 -1.08 -23.40 0.04
C LYS A 176 -0.14 -22.93 -1.07
N ALA A 177 0.79 -23.80 -1.47
CA ALA A 177 1.57 -23.56 -2.68
C ALA A 177 0.65 -23.35 -3.89
N ASP A 178 1.12 -22.58 -4.86
CA ASP A 178 0.43 -22.16 -6.09
C ASP A 178 -0.74 -21.18 -5.87
N GLN A 179 -0.99 -20.70 -4.65
CA GLN A 179 -1.86 -19.56 -4.40
C GLN A 179 -1.10 -18.25 -4.56
N MET A 180 -1.83 -17.21 -4.96
CA MET A 180 -1.35 -15.83 -4.92
C MET A 180 -2.05 -15.06 -3.82
N ILE A 181 -1.28 -14.22 -3.11
CA ILE A 181 -1.78 -13.28 -2.12
C ILE A 181 -1.21 -11.89 -2.38
N THR A 182 -1.88 -10.86 -1.91
CA THR A 182 -1.28 -9.54 -1.75
C THR A 182 -0.47 -9.48 -0.45
N ASN A 183 0.47 -8.56 -0.38
CA ASN A 183 1.21 -8.18 0.81
C ASN A 183 1.24 -6.64 0.84
N GLU A 184 0.31 -6.05 1.58
CA GLU A 184 -0.08 -4.65 1.49
C GLU A 184 -0.10 -3.91 2.85
N PRO A 185 0.96 -3.98 3.67
CA PRO A 185 0.98 -3.19 4.89
C PRO A 185 0.76 -1.71 4.60
N GLY A 186 0.07 -1.03 5.52
CA GLY A 186 -0.20 0.39 5.37
C GLY A 186 -0.17 1.14 6.70
N LEU A 187 0.03 2.44 6.62
CA LEU A 187 0.04 3.36 7.75
C LEU A 187 -0.76 4.61 7.35
N TYR A 188 -1.81 4.91 8.10
CA TYR A 188 -2.75 5.97 7.80
C TYR A 188 -2.97 6.82 9.05
N GLY A 189 -2.88 8.14 8.94
CA GLY A 189 -3.10 9.00 10.08
C GLY A 189 -2.42 10.36 10.01
N THR A 190 -2.34 11.02 11.16
CA THR A 190 -1.66 12.31 11.34
C THR A 190 -0.45 12.11 12.25
N PHE A 191 0.68 12.65 11.84
CA PHE A 191 1.98 12.45 12.49
C PHE A 191 2.69 13.78 12.68
N SER A 192 3.37 13.96 13.82
CA SER A 192 4.18 15.14 14.08
C SER A 192 5.48 14.74 14.77
N LEU A 193 6.60 15.26 14.28
CA LEU A 193 7.91 15.03 14.85
C LEU A 193 8.85 16.19 14.55
N ALA A 194 9.62 16.64 15.54
CA ALA A 194 10.75 17.54 15.30
C ALA A 194 11.99 16.72 14.91
N ILE A 195 12.57 17.04 13.76
CA ILE A 195 13.79 16.40 13.23
C ILE A 195 14.79 17.51 12.92
N ASP A 196 15.98 17.45 13.50
CA ASP A 196 17.04 18.45 13.33
C ASP A 196 16.57 19.90 13.62
N GLY A 197 15.71 20.06 14.62
CA GLY A 197 15.17 21.36 15.05
C GLY A 197 14.00 21.90 14.21
N GLN A 198 13.58 21.19 13.16
CA GLN A 198 12.41 21.52 12.35
C GLN A 198 11.24 20.62 12.70
N LEU A 199 10.05 21.22 12.94
CA LEU A 199 8.82 20.46 13.14
C LEU A 199 8.23 20.07 11.79
N TYR A 200 7.99 18.78 11.61
CA TYR A 200 7.24 18.21 10.49
C TYR A 200 5.85 17.76 10.97
N HIS A 201 4.86 17.97 10.13
CA HIS A 201 3.48 17.55 10.36
C HIS A 201 2.93 16.97 9.08
N GLU A 202 2.42 15.73 9.12
CA GLU A 202 1.91 15.02 7.97
C GLU A 202 0.54 14.39 8.31
N THR A 203 -0.44 14.59 7.44
CA THR A 203 -1.65 13.77 7.40
C THR A 203 -1.63 13.01 6.08
N CYS A 204 -1.43 11.69 6.14
CA CYS A 204 -1.18 10.88 4.95
C CYS A 204 -1.61 9.42 5.14
N GLY A 205 -1.71 8.72 4.02
CA GLY A 205 -1.71 7.26 3.96
C GLY A 205 -0.51 6.76 3.17
N ILE A 206 0.10 5.71 3.66
CA ILE A 206 1.20 5.00 2.98
C ILE A 206 0.78 3.55 2.88
N ARG A 207 0.72 2.98 1.67
CA ARG A 207 0.58 1.55 1.40
C ARG A 207 1.63 1.14 0.39
N ILE A 208 2.29 0.03 0.66
CA ILE A 208 3.25 -0.61 -0.25
C ILE A 208 2.76 -2.03 -0.41
N GLU A 209 2.37 -2.38 -1.62
CA GLU A 209 1.72 -3.65 -1.92
C GLU A 209 2.40 -4.38 -3.07
N ASP A 210 2.64 -5.63 -2.87
CA ASP A 210 3.08 -6.56 -3.90
C ASP A 210 2.20 -7.82 -3.94
N SER A 211 2.11 -8.42 -5.13
CA SER A 211 1.51 -9.73 -5.32
C SER A 211 2.56 -10.82 -5.17
N LEU A 212 2.32 -11.77 -4.25
CA LEU A 212 3.23 -12.87 -3.92
C LEU A 212 2.66 -14.20 -4.39
N LEU A 213 3.42 -14.94 -5.20
CA LEU A 213 3.15 -16.35 -5.49
C LEU A 213 3.73 -17.21 -4.38
N ILE A 214 2.90 -18.03 -3.73
CA ILE A 214 3.34 -18.98 -2.71
C ILE A 214 4.00 -20.17 -3.40
N THR A 215 5.26 -20.40 -3.09
CA THR A 215 6.04 -21.55 -3.59
C THR A 215 6.06 -22.68 -2.57
N PRO A 216 6.52 -23.89 -2.90
CA PRO A 216 6.62 -24.98 -1.93
C PRO A 216 7.44 -24.66 -0.67
N ASN A 217 8.39 -23.73 -0.75
CA ASN A 217 9.34 -23.42 0.34
C ASN A 217 9.33 -21.95 0.80
N GLY A 218 8.39 -21.12 0.33
CA GLY A 218 8.34 -19.69 0.67
C GLY A 218 7.42 -18.92 -0.26
N SER A 219 7.87 -17.76 -0.73
CA SER A 219 7.15 -16.94 -1.70
C SER A 219 8.05 -16.40 -2.81
N LYS A 220 7.44 -15.96 -3.89
CA LYS A 220 8.08 -15.20 -4.97
C LYS A 220 7.29 -13.92 -5.20
N ASN A 221 7.96 -12.79 -5.05
CA ASN A 221 7.37 -11.48 -5.36
C ASN A 221 7.26 -11.33 -6.88
N MET A 222 6.04 -11.13 -7.37
CA MET A 222 5.72 -11.05 -8.80
C MET A 222 5.72 -9.61 -9.31
N THR A 223 5.73 -8.62 -8.41
CA THR A 223 5.60 -7.19 -8.72
C THR A 223 6.76 -6.33 -8.20
N SER A 224 7.83 -6.95 -7.73
CA SER A 224 9.02 -6.26 -7.18
C SER A 224 9.72 -5.31 -8.15
N MET A 225 9.41 -5.37 -9.44
CA MET A 225 10.00 -4.51 -10.49
C MET A 225 9.16 -3.26 -10.79
N ILE A 226 8.05 -3.02 -10.07
CA ILE A 226 7.14 -1.88 -10.30
C ILE A 226 7.54 -0.66 -9.45
#